data_9c0ac758e79a721027834f6e1dde0236
#
_entry.id   9c0ac758e79a721027834f6e1dde0236
#
_cell.length_a   1.000
_cell.length_b   1.000
_cell.length_c   1.000
_cell.angle_alpha   90.00
_cell.angle_beta   90.00
_cell.angle_gamma   90.00
#
_symmetry.space_group_name_H-M   'P 1'
#
loop_
_entity.id
_entity.type
_entity.pdbx_description
1 polymer ?
#
loop_
_entity_poly.entity_id
_entity_poly.type
_entity_poly.pdbx_seq_one_letter_code
_entity_poly.pdbx_strand_id
1 'polypeptide(L)'
;MSNNNLIEVVAGVLYNQQGEFLLSSRPIGKPYAGYWEFAGGKVETGESRLATLQREFAEELGIEITAASPWLTKIHHYEHAHVHLHFYRIAANQWHGQLTAREQQSWCWQQPGNLTVAPILPANATILAALAIPTSISGNLNTGFHTAIPQQPILQILPYQPGIATTTVVYAPASQLQQLTKQHPAANIWAICHNREQWLQAQTAAAIIWPVSSNEDIQLLLTLLQQHPSGVPIIVLLQKSSQPTAQPDWITLGVHGIIQEQ
;
A
#
# COMPACT_ATOMS: atom_id res chain seq x y z
N MET A 1 19.52 -21.74 19.86
CA MET A 1 19.37 -20.37 19.29
C MET A 1 18.69 -20.57 17.95
N SER A 2 17.37 -20.37 17.89
CA SER A 2 16.63 -20.45 16.62
C SER A 2 17.09 -19.28 15.76
N ASN A 3 17.75 -19.57 14.65
CA ASN A 3 17.98 -18.60 13.58
C ASN A 3 16.59 -18.14 13.10
N ASN A 4 16.14 -17.00 13.59
CA ASN A 4 14.96 -16.29 13.07
C ASN A 4 15.33 -15.71 11.70
N ASN A 5 15.48 -16.57 10.70
CA ASN A 5 15.73 -16.13 9.33
C ASN A 5 14.44 -15.52 8.81
N LEU A 6 14.43 -14.21 8.64
CA LEU A 6 13.34 -13.47 8.04
C LEU A 6 13.27 -13.88 6.56
N ILE A 7 12.14 -14.47 6.15
CA ILE A 7 11.95 -14.95 4.78
C ILE A 7 11.47 -13.78 3.93
N GLU A 8 12.25 -13.45 2.90
CA GLU A 8 11.85 -12.43 1.90
C GLU A 8 10.78 -13.01 0.98
N VAL A 9 9.67 -12.30 0.85
CA VAL A 9 8.51 -12.69 0.02
C VAL A 9 8.08 -11.49 -0.81
N VAL A 10 7.75 -11.71 -2.07
CA VAL A 10 7.12 -10.71 -2.94
C VAL A 10 5.66 -11.05 -3.17
N ALA A 11 4.83 -10.04 -3.29
CA ALA A 11 3.42 -10.19 -3.67
C ALA A 11 3.02 -9.06 -4.62
N GLY A 12 2.17 -9.36 -5.60
CA GLY A 12 1.76 -8.42 -6.63
C GLY A 12 0.27 -8.05 -6.53
N VAL A 13 -0.01 -6.76 -6.47
CA VAL A 13 -1.35 -6.21 -6.70
C VAL A 13 -1.49 -6.01 -8.21
N LEU A 14 -2.07 -7.02 -8.88
CA LEU A 14 -2.29 -7.02 -10.32
C LEU A 14 -3.58 -6.29 -10.65
N TYR A 15 -3.51 -5.25 -11.47
CA TYR A 15 -4.69 -4.49 -11.90
C TYR A 15 -5.13 -4.87 -13.32
N ASN A 16 -6.44 -4.88 -13.54
CA ASN A 16 -7.02 -4.89 -14.88
C ASN A 16 -7.32 -3.45 -15.38
N GLN A 17 -7.86 -3.35 -16.62
CA GLN A 17 -8.21 -2.06 -17.23
C GLN A 17 -9.37 -1.34 -16.54
N GLN A 18 -10.17 -2.03 -15.72
CA GLN A 18 -11.28 -1.49 -14.94
C GLN A 18 -10.83 -0.97 -13.57
N GLY A 19 -9.53 -1.10 -13.23
CA GLY A 19 -8.98 -0.71 -11.93
C GLY A 19 -9.29 -1.70 -10.81
N GLU A 20 -9.80 -2.89 -11.14
CA GLU A 20 -9.95 -3.99 -10.19
C GLU A 20 -8.60 -4.69 -9.98
N PHE A 21 -8.39 -5.25 -8.79
CA PHE A 21 -7.21 -6.03 -8.47
C PHE A 21 -7.52 -7.51 -8.28
N LEU A 22 -6.53 -8.36 -8.57
CA LEU A 22 -6.66 -9.81 -8.49
C LEU A 22 -6.36 -10.32 -7.09
N LEU A 23 -7.22 -11.23 -6.58
CA LEU A 23 -6.89 -12.14 -5.49
C LEU A 23 -6.97 -13.58 -5.98
N SER A 24 -6.11 -14.45 -5.41
CA SER A 24 -6.09 -15.90 -5.63
C SER A 24 -6.40 -16.64 -4.33
N SER A 25 -7.09 -17.76 -4.42
CA SER A 25 -7.29 -18.65 -3.26
C SER A 25 -6.09 -19.58 -3.08
N ARG A 26 -5.68 -19.80 -1.83
CA ARG A 26 -4.61 -20.76 -1.52
C ARG A 26 -5.06 -22.18 -1.84
N PRO A 27 -4.26 -22.95 -2.59
CA PRO A 27 -4.62 -24.31 -2.97
C PRO A 27 -4.69 -25.27 -1.79
N ILE A 28 -5.39 -26.38 -1.99
CA ILE A 28 -5.49 -27.47 -1.00
C ILE A 28 -4.07 -28.00 -0.71
N GLY A 29 -3.78 -28.25 0.59
CA GLY A 29 -2.48 -28.74 1.04
C GLY A 29 -1.48 -27.67 1.48
N LYS A 30 -1.70 -26.41 1.14
CA LYS A 30 -0.93 -25.28 1.70
C LYS A 30 -1.55 -24.79 3.04
N PRO A 31 -0.77 -24.25 3.99
CA PRO A 31 -1.33 -23.59 5.18
C PRO A 31 -2.36 -22.52 4.77
N TYR A 32 -3.44 -22.39 5.52
CA TYR A 32 -4.56 -21.49 5.19
C TYR A 32 -5.24 -21.81 3.84
N ALA A 33 -5.36 -23.10 3.47
CA ALA A 33 -6.07 -23.49 2.24
C ALA A 33 -7.46 -22.85 2.15
N GLY A 34 -7.81 -22.31 0.96
CA GLY A 34 -9.05 -21.61 0.70
C GLY A 34 -9.09 -20.14 1.13
N TYR A 35 -8.07 -19.64 1.84
CA TYR A 35 -7.93 -18.20 2.08
C TYR A 35 -7.49 -17.47 0.82
N TRP A 36 -7.94 -16.22 0.68
CA TRP A 36 -7.61 -15.37 -0.46
C TRP A 36 -6.42 -14.46 -0.16
N GLU A 37 -5.52 -14.36 -1.12
CA GLU A 37 -4.26 -13.62 -1.01
C GLU A 37 -3.86 -12.99 -2.35
N PHE A 38 -2.87 -12.10 -2.31
CA PHE A 38 -2.18 -11.64 -3.52
C PHE A 38 -1.21 -12.72 -4.00
N ALA A 39 -1.17 -12.93 -5.32
CA ALA A 39 -0.22 -13.86 -5.94
C ALA A 39 1.23 -13.43 -5.68
N GLY A 40 2.12 -14.41 -5.52
CA GLY A 40 3.53 -14.17 -5.25
C GLY A 40 4.16 -15.29 -4.43
N GLY A 41 5.45 -15.13 -4.12
CA GLY A 41 6.20 -16.19 -3.44
C GLY A 41 7.51 -15.75 -2.82
N LYS A 42 8.29 -16.73 -2.40
CA LYS A 42 9.59 -16.51 -1.74
C LYS A 42 10.65 -16.07 -2.74
N VAL A 43 11.47 -15.11 -2.33
CA VAL A 43 12.66 -14.72 -3.09
C VAL A 43 13.71 -15.82 -2.94
N GLU A 44 14.12 -16.41 -4.05
CA GLU A 44 15.15 -17.43 -4.07
C GLU A 44 16.57 -16.82 -4.03
N THR A 45 17.55 -17.63 -3.64
CA THR A 45 18.94 -17.17 -3.52
C THR A 45 19.48 -16.67 -4.88
N GLY A 46 19.90 -15.41 -4.90
CA GLY A 46 20.43 -14.77 -6.10
C GLY A 46 19.37 -14.17 -7.03
N GLU A 47 18.10 -14.30 -6.69
CA GLU A 47 16.99 -13.74 -7.46
C GLU A 47 16.69 -12.30 -7.02
N SER A 48 16.40 -11.42 -7.97
CA SER A 48 15.86 -10.10 -7.63
C SER A 48 14.36 -10.20 -7.33
N ARG A 49 13.82 -9.27 -6.52
CA ARG A 49 12.38 -9.25 -6.19
C ARG A 49 11.49 -9.16 -7.44
N LEU A 50 11.92 -8.42 -8.47
CA LEU A 50 11.17 -8.35 -9.73
C LEU A 50 11.21 -9.68 -10.49
N ALA A 51 12.36 -10.34 -10.54
CA ALA A 51 12.49 -11.65 -11.17
C ALA A 51 11.63 -12.70 -10.46
N THR A 52 11.62 -12.70 -9.11
CA THR A 52 10.71 -13.54 -8.32
C THR A 52 9.25 -13.28 -8.69
N LEU A 53 8.84 -12.02 -8.74
CA LEU A 53 7.47 -11.65 -9.09
C LEU A 53 7.09 -12.17 -10.49
N GLN A 54 7.98 -12.00 -11.47
CA GLN A 54 7.81 -12.50 -12.83
C GLN A 54 7.67 -14.03 -12.88
N ARG A 55 8.54 -14.74 -12.17
CA ARG A 55 8.51 -16.20 -12.07
C ARG A 55 7.22 -16.71 -11.44
N GLU A 56 6.86 -16.19 -10.26
CA GLU A 56 5.67 -16.61 -9.52
C GLU A 56 4.38 -16.38 -10.33
N PHE A 57 4.24 -15.21 -10.98
CA PHE A 57 3.06 -14.94 -11.82
C PHE A 57 3.00 -15.83 -13.07
N ALA A 58 4.14 -16.18 -13.64
CA ALA A 58 4.20 -17.15 -14.74
C ALA A 58 3.84 -18.57 -14.28
N GLU A 59 4.32 -18.98 -13.11
CA GLU A 59 4.07 -20.31 -12.53
C GLU A 59 2.63 -20.47 -12.05
N GLU A 60 2.12 -19.49 -11.26
CA GLU A 60 0.79 -19.58 -10.66
C GLU A 60 -0.33 -19.21 -11.64
N LEU A 61 -0.17 -18.14 -12.42
CA LEU A 61 -1.24 -17.51 -13.19
C LEU A 61 -1.06 -17.59 -14.71
N GLY A 62 0.11 -18.03 -15.18
CA GLY A 62 0.39 -18.20 -16.60
C GLY A 62 0.54 -16.90 -17.39
N ILE A 63 0.81 -15.80 -16.72
CA ILE A 63 0.98 -14.47 -17.34
C ILE A 63 2.41 -13.98 -17.19
N GLU A 64 2.79 -13.04 -18.06
CA GLU A 64 4.10 -12.40 -18.05
C GLU A 64 3.99 -10.97 -17.51
N ILE A 65 4.81 -10.64 -16.50
CA ILE A 65 4.94 -9.31 -15.93
C ILE A 65 6.10 -8.58 -16.61
N THR A 66 5.85 -7.45 -17.22
CA THR A 66 6.86 -6.64 -17.91
C THR A 66 7.48 -5.59 -17.02
N ALA A 67 6.70 -5.05 -16.07
CA ALA A 67 7.15 -4.09 -15.07
C ALA A 67 6.29 -4.16 -13.82
N ALA A 68 6.81 -3.66 -12.70
CA ALA A 68 6.07 -3.53 -11.45
C ALA A 68 6.65 -2.38 -10.62
N SER A 69 5.80 -1.66 -9.92
CA SER A 69 6.19 -0.55 -9.04
C SER A 69 6.24 -1.02 -7.59
N PRO A 70 7.35 -0.84 -6.86
CA PRO A 70 7.38 -1.09 -5.42
C PRO A 70 6.29 -0.26 -4.73
N TRP A 71 5.74 -0.78 -3.63
CA TRP A 71 4.67 -0.06 -2.94
C TRP A 71 4.83 -0.11 -1.42
N LEU A 72 4.42 -1.20 -0.78
CA LEU A 72 4.44 -1.35 0.68
C LEU A 72 5.32 -2.52 1.09
N THR A 73 5.83 -2.46 2.33
CA THR A 73 6.48 -3.61 2.97
C THR A 73 5.81 -3.93 4.29
N LYS A 74 5.78 -5.20 4.67
CA LYS A 74 5.24 -5.66 5.95
C LYS A 74 6.08 -6.78 6.51
N ILE A 75 6.40 -6.71 7.79
CA ILE A 75 6.87 -7.88 8.52
C ILE A 75 5.65 -8.53 9.16
N HIS A 76 5.46 -9.81 8.88
CA HIS A 76 4.37 -10.59 9.47
C HIS A 76 4.94 -11.83 10.19
N HIS A 77 4.42 -12.08 11.37
CA HIS A 77 4.84 -13.19 12.22
C HIS A 77 3.74 -14.26 12.21
N TYR A 78 3.96 -15.32 11.42
CA TYR A 78 3.17 -16.54 11.51
C TYR A 78 3.70 -17.44 12.63
N GLU A 79 2.93 -18.37 13.09
CA GLU A 79 3.38 -19.36 14.10
C GLU A 79 4.61 -20.16 13.63
N HIS A 80 4.71 -20.40 12.33
CA HIS A 80 5.74 -21.24 11.71
C HIS A 80 6.82 -20.48 10.95
N ALA A 81 6.68 -19.18 10.74
CA ALA A 81 7.64 -18.38 9.96
C ALA A 81 7.51 -16.87 10.24
N HIS A 82 8.63 -16.17 10.12
CA HIS A 82 8.65 -14.70 10.06
C HIS A 82 8.94 -14.30 8.62
N VAL A 83 8.07 -13.48 8.04
CA VAL A 83 8.17 -13.08 6.63
C VAL A 83 8.30 -11.57 6.50
N HIS A 84 9.14 -11.14 5.57
CA HIS A 84 9.22 -9.76 5.11
C HIS A 84 8.56 -9.69 3.73
N LEU A 85 7.34 -9.18 3.70
CA LEU A 85 6.51 -9.07 2.52
C LEU A 85 6.82 -7.75 1.79
N HIS A 86 7.08 -7.84 0.49
CA HIS A 86 7.25 -6.70 -0.41
C HIS A 86 6.14 -6.69 -1.42
N PHE A 87 5.24 -5.72 -1.31
CA PHE A 87 4.12 -5.56 -2.23
C PHE A 87 4.49 -4.65 -3.39
N TYR A 88 4.16 -5.10 -4.59
CA TYR A 88 4.32 -4.37 -5.85
C TYR A 88 2.96 -4.11 -6.47
N ARG A 89 2.81 -2.99 -7.16
CA ARG A 89 1.65 -2.72 -8.02
C ARG A 89 2.04 -3.01 -9.47
N ILE A 90 1.16 -3.71 -10.17
CA ILE A 90 1.32 -4.11 -11.56
C ILE A 90 0.14 -3.53 -12.33
N ALA A 91 0.35 -2.44 -13.07
CA ALA A 91 -0.70 -1.78 -13.83
C ALA A 91 -1.16 -2.66 -15.01
N ALA A 92 -2.37 -2.41 -15.52
CA ALA A 92 -2.98 -3.20 -16.58
C ALA A 92 -2.14 -3.28 -17.88
N ASN A 93 -1.28 -2.31 -18.14
CA ASN A 93 -0.36 -2.30 -19.27
C ASN A 93 1.03 -2.89 -18.97
N GLN A 94 1.25 -3.40 -17.77
CA GLN A 94 2.53 -3.97 -17.31
C GLN A 94 2.50 -5.50 -17.25
N TRP A 95 1.48 -6.12 -17.79
CA TRP A 95 1.38 -7.57 -17.90
C TRP A 95 0.61 -7.97 -19.16
N HIS A 96 0.83 -9.21 -19.62
CA HIS A 96 0.13 -9.78 -20.75
C HIS A 96 -0.01 -11.32 -20.62
N GLY A 97 -0.86 -11.91 -21.43
CA GLY A 97 -1.20 -13.32 -21.40
C GLY A 97 -2.65 -13.55 -20.96
N GLN A 98 -3.02 -14.80 -20.83
CA GLN A 98 -4.34 -15.23 -20.38
C GLN A 98 -4.22 -15.85 -19.00
N LEU A 99 -4.95 -15.31 -18.02
CA LEU A 99 -4.99 -15.84 -16.66
C LEU A 99 -5.45 -17.32 -16.66
N THR A 100 -4.63 -18.17 -16.07
CA THR A 100 -4.87 -19.61 -15.95
C THR A 100 -4.50 -20.05 -14.54
N ALA A 101 -5.37 -20.76 -13.85
CA ALA A 101 -5.09 -21.33 -12.52
C ALA A 101 -4.17 -22.55 -12.64
N ARG A 102 -2.87 -22.37 -12.63
CA ARG A 102 -1.89 -23.44 -12.85
C ARG A 102 -1.64 -24.33 -11.63
N GLU A 103 -1.94 -23.83 -10.43
CA GLU A 103 -1.83 -24.55 -9.15
C GLU A 103 -3.19 -25.01 -8.59
N GLN A 104 -4.23 -25.11 -9.41
CA GLN A 104 -5.61 -25.44 -9.00
C GLN A 104 -6.25 -24.42 -8.03
N GLN A 105 -5.68 -23.22 -7.93
CA GLN A 105 -6.29 -22.11 -7.20
C GLN A 105 -7.45 -21.50 -8.01
N SER A 106 -8.40 -20.90 -7.30
CA SER A 106 -9.35 -19.97 -7.92
C SER A 106 -8.77 -18.56 -7.89
N TRP A 107 -9.21 -17.70 -8.80
CA TRP A 107 -8.88 -16.28 -8.77
C TRP A 107 -10.13 -15.43 -9.05
N CYS A 108 -10.14 -14.21 -8.55
CA CYS A 108 -11.26 -13.29 -8.69
C CYS A 108 -10.80 -11.84 -8.67
N TRP A 109 -11.34 -11.03 -9.58
CA TRP A 109 -11.17 -9.59 -9.58
C TRP A 109 -11.97 -8.95 -8.46
N GLN A 110 -11.37 -7.97 -7.76
CA GLN A 110 -11.94 -7.29 -6.60
C GLN A 110 -11.85 -5.78 -6.78
N GLN A 111 -12.84 -5.06 -6.27
CA GLN A 111 -12.79 -3.61 -6.25
C GLN A 111 -12.18 -3.11 -4.92
N PRO A 112 -11.33 -2.06 -4.94
CA PRO A 112 -10.86 -1.42 -3.72
C PRO A 112 -12.02 -1.03 -2.80
N GLY A 113 -11.96 -1.47 -1.54
CA GLY A 113 -13.00 -1.20 -0.54
C GLY A 113 -14.28 -2.05 -0.66
N ASN A 114 -14.40 -2.92 -1.67
CA ASN A 114 -15.57 -3.77 -1.85
C ASN A 114 -15.15 -5.20 -2.24
N LEU A 115 -14.90 -6.03 -1.24
CA LEU A 115 -14.49 -7.42 -1.42
C LEU A 115 -15.69 -8.34 -1.54
N THR A 116 -15.64 -9.26 -2.51
CA THR A 116 -16.67 -10.28 -2.74
C THR A 116 -16.22 -11.68 -2.33
N VAL A 117 -14.98 -11.83 -1.87
CA VAL A 117 -14.38 -13.11 -1.47
C VAL A 117 -13.91 -13.11 -0.02
N ALA A 118 -13.98 -14.27 0.63
CA ALA A 118 -13.55 -14.51 2.01
C ALA A 118 -13.24 -16.02 2.20
N PRO A 119 -12.46 -16.38 3.23
CA PRO A 119 -11.70 -15.53 4.16
C PRO A 119 -10.43 -14.96 3.52
N ILE A 120 -9.94 -13.84 4.05
CA ILE A 120 -8.71 -13.19 3.59
C ILE A 120 -7.53 -13.66 4.46
N LEU A 121 -6.37 -13.89 3.82
CA LEU A 121 -5.14 -14.20 4.56
C LEU A 121 -4.79 -13.05 5.52
N PRO A 122 -4.51 -13.31 6.81
CA PRO A 122 -4.34 -12.25 7.82
C PRO A 122 -3.31 -11.18 7.46
N ALA A 123 -2.17 -11.56 6.86
CA ALA A 123 -1.14 -10.63 6.43
C ALA A 123 -1.62 -9.60 5.37
N ASN A 124 -2.69 -9.90 4.64
CA ASN A 124 -3.19 -9.06 3.55
C ASN A 124 -4.24 -8.03 4.00
N ALA A 125 -4.79 -8.14 5.21
CA ALA A 125 -5.86 -7.26 5.69
C ALA A 125 -5.45 -5.78 5.67
N THR A 126 -4.23 -5.45 6.10
CA THR A 126 -3.72 -4.08 6.10
C THR A 126 -3.45 -3.54 4.69
N ILE A 127 -3.09 -4.41 3.75
CA ILE A 127 -2.87 -4.06 2.34
C ILE A 127 -4.20 -3.76 1.66
N LEU A 128 -5.24 -4.55 1.94
CA LEU A 128 -6.59 -4.32 1.44
C LEU A 128 -7.19 -3.02 2.00
N ALA A 129 -6.93 -2.70 3.28
CA ALA A 129 -7.30 -1.41 3.86
C ALA A 129 -6.57 -0.25 3.17
N ALA A 130 -5.29 -0.41 2.85
CA ALA A 130 -4.51 0.57 2.09
C ALA A 130 -5.05 0.77 0.66
N LEU A 131 -5.47 -0.30 -0.02
CA LEU A 131 -6.07 -0.23 -1.36
C LEU A 131 -7.41 0.51 -1.37
N ALA A 132 -8.14 0.51 -0.24
CA ALA A 132 -9.39 1.25 -0.11
C ALA A 132 -9.20 2.78 0.00
N ILE A 133 -7.96 3.25 0.22
CA ILE A 133 -7.63 4.67 0.22
C ILE A 133 -7.60 5.15 -1.24
N PRO A 134 -8.32 6.22 -1.60
CA PRO A 134 -8.28 6.78 -2.94
C PRO A 134 -6.90 7.30 -3.32
N THR A 135 -6.54 7.17 -4.59
CA THR A 135 -5.25 7.65 -5.12
C THR A 135 -5.28 9.13 -5.54
N SER A 136 -6.48 9.72 -5.66
CA SER A 136 -6.68 11.13 -6.01
C SER A 136 -7.58 11.79 -4.98
N ILE A 137 -7.06 12.81 -4.33
CA ILE A 137 -7.68 13.50 -3.19
C ILE A 137 -7.54 15.00 -3.40
N SER A 138 -8.51 15.79 -2.92
CA SER A 138 -8.53 17.23 -3.00
C SER A 138 -8.74 17.85 -1.63
N GLY A 139 -8.29 19.09 -1.43
CA GLY A 139 -8.46 19.85 -0.19
C GLY A 139 -7.20 20.55 0.26
N ASN A 140 -7.16 20.99 1.50
CA ASN A 140 -6.01 21.68 2.10
C ASN A 140 -5.86 21.37 3.59
N LEU A 141 -4.71 21.72 4.15
CA LEU A 141 -4.38 21.45 5.55
C LEU A 141 -5.19 22.27 6.58
N ASN A 142 -6.00 23.24 6.16
CA ASN A 142 -6.81 24.04 7.09
C ASN A 142 -8.22 23.47 7.24
N THR A 143 -8.81 23.01 6.14
CA THR A 143 -10.21 22.59 6.09
C THR A 143 -10.40 21.08 5.98
N GLY A 144 -9.33 20.34 5.67
CA GLY A 144 -9.35 18.90 5.46
C GLY A 144 -9.31 18.49 4.00
N PHE A 145 -9.35 17.18 3.80
CA PHE A 145 -9.28 16.54 2.49
C PHE A 145 -10.51 15.71 2.23
N HIS A 146 -10.87 15.58 0.97
CA HIS A 146 -12.01 14.80 0.54
C HIS A 146 -11.75 14.14 -0.82
N THR A 147 -12.46 13.07 -1.08
CA THR A 147 -12.52 12.44 -2.39
C THR A 147 -13.96 12.44 -2.87
N ALA A 148 -14.14 12.63 -4.16
CA ALA A 148 -15.41 12.42 -4.83
C ALA A 148 -15.20 11.34 -5.90
N ILE A 149 -15.39 10.08 -5.53
CA ILE A 149 -15.37 8.99 -6.50
C ILE A 149 -16.82 8.70 -6.85
N PRO A 150 -17.20 8.76 -8.14
CA PRO A 150 -18.55 8.41 -8.56
C PRO A 150 -18.95 7.03 -8.01
N GLN A 151 -20.12 6.94 -7.39
CA GLN A 151 -20.70 5.71 -6.82
C GLN A 151 -20.00 5.14 -5.57
N GLN A 152 -19.05 5.85 -4.96
CA GLN A 152 -18.42 5.48 -3.69
C GLN A 152 -18.74 6.52 -2.60
N PRO A 153 -18.70 6.12 -1.31
CA PRO A 153 -18.81 7.07 -0.20
C PRO A 153 -17.71 8.13 -0.29
N ILE A 154 -18.08 9.38 -0.01
CA ILE A 154 -17.07 10.46 0.09
C ILE A 154 -16.22 10.18 1.32
N LEU A 155 -14.93 9.98 1.12
CA LEU A 155 -13.96 9.93 2.21
C LEU A 155 -13.67 11.38 2.66
N GLN A 156 -13.93 11.68 3.92
CA GLN A 156 -13.53 12.92 4.57
C GLN A 156 -12.39 12.66 5.52
N ILE A 157 -11.33 13.48 5.44
CA ILE A 157 -10.16 13.42 6.32
C ILE A 157 -9.99 14.81 6.92
N LEU A 158 -10.20 14.92 8.23
CA LEU A 158 -10.27 16.21 8.91
C LEU A 158 -9.01 16.48 9.76
N PRO A 159 -8.62 17.75 9.99
CA PRO A 159 -7.61 18.05 10.99
C PRO A 159 -8.08 17.55 12.35
N TYR A 160 -7.17 16.90 13.09
CA TYR A 160 -7.52 16.41 14.43
C TYR A 160 -7.89 17.57 15.35
N GLN A 161 -9.00 17.41 16.06
CA GLN A 161 -9.47 18.31 17.11
C GLN A 161 -9.93 17.49 18.32
N PRO A 162 -9.66 17.95 19.56
CA PRO A 162 -10.18 17.29 20.74
C PRO A 162 -11.70 17.12 20.69
N GLY A 163 -12.18 15.91 21.00
CA GLY A 163 -13.61 15.59 20.96
C GLY A 163 -14.16 15.15 19.61
N ILE A 164 -13.35 15.10 18.55
CA ILE A 164 -13.77 14.53 17.28
C ILE A 164 -14.11 13.03 17.42
N ALA A 165 -15.13 12.55 16.72
CA ALA A 165 -15.56 11.16 16.81
C ALA A 165 -14.42 10.20 16.40
N THR A 166 -14.21 9.13 17.15
CA THR A 166 -13.13 8.15 16.92
C THR A 166 -13.25 7.37 15.62
N THR A 167 -14.44 7.39 15.00
CA THR A 167 -14.71 6.81 13.68
C THR A 167 -14.30 7.71 12.52
N THR A 168 -14.02 9.00 12.79
CA THR A 168 -13.60 9.96 11.77
C THR A 168 -12.13 9.73 11.40
N VAL A 169 -11.81 9.73 10.12
CA VAL A 169 -10.42 9.75 9.66
C VAL A 169 -9.86 11.16 9.87
N VAL A 170 -8.76 11.24 10.59
CA VAL A 170 -8.14 12.53 10.94
C VAL A 170 -6.67 12.56 10.52
N TYR A 171 -6.12 13.77 10.39
CA TYR A 171 -4.67 13.93 10.23
C TYR A 171 -4.10 14.87 11.30
N ALA A 172 -2.83 14.61 11.62
CA ALA A 172 -2.05 15.40 12.56
C ALA A 172 -0.54 15.28 12.26
N PRO A 173 0.31 16.18 12.78
CA PRO A 173 1.76 16.02 12.74
C PRO A 173 2.19 14.67 13.34
N ALA A 174 3.14 13.99 12.71
CA ALA A 174 3.64 12.68 13.18
C ALA A 174 4.14 12.71 14.62
N SER A 175 4.67 13.84 15.09
CA SER A 175 5.10 14.04 16.49
C SER A 175 3.98 13.88 17.52
N GLN A 176 2.71 14.00 17.11
CA GLN A 176 1.55 13.83 17.98
C GLN A 176 0.98 12.41 17.95
N LEU A 177 1.43 11.55 17.03
CA LEU A 177 0.83 10.23 16.77
C LEU A 177 0.76 9.36 18.04
N GLN A 178 1.86 9.28 18.81
CA GLN A 178 1.91 8.46 20.02
C GLN A 178 0.89 8.90 21.08
N GLN A 179 0.60 10.19 21.18
CA GLN A 179 -0.42 10.70 22.11
C GLN A 179 -1.82 10.45 21.55
N LEU A 180 -2.03 10.69 20.26
CA LEU A 180 -3.33 10.55 19.62
C LEU A 180 -3.84 9.11 19.61
N THR A 181 -2.96 8.13 19.43
CA THR A 181 -3.34 6.71 19.43
C THR A 181 -3.89 6.20 20.77
N LYS A 182 -3.73 6.98 21.86
CA LYS A 182 -4.38 6.69 23.16
C LYS A 182 -5.87 7.06 23.18
N GLN A 183 -6.32 7.90 22.27
CA GLN A 183 -7.66 8.45 22.24
C GLN A 183 -8.39 8.17 20.91
N HIS A 184 -7.65 7.86 19.86
CA HIS A 184 -8.17 7.67 18.51
C HIS A 184 -7.50 6.43 17.87
N PRO A 185 -8.24 5.53 17.19
CA PRO A 185 -7.63 4.37 16.55
C PRO A 185 -6.56 4.76 15.53
N ALA A 186 -5.40 4.13 15.59
CA ALA A 186 -4.30 4.39 14.64
C ALA A 186 -4.75 4.18 13.18
N ALA A 187 -5.67 3.24 12.93
CA ALA A 187 -6.25 2.99 11.62
C ALA A 187 -7.06 4.16 11.02
N ASN A 188 -7.36 5.18 11.84
CA ASN A 188 -8.08 6.39 11.43
C ASN A 188 -7.20 7.65 11.52
N ILE A 189 -5.88 7.51 11.71
CA ILE A 189 -4.95 8.65 11.82
C ILE A 189 -4.00 8.66 10.62
N TRP A 190 -3.96 9.77 9.89
CA TRP A 190 -2.95 10.06 8.87
C TRP A 190 -1.90 10.99 9.46
N ALA A 191 -0.63 10.64 9.33
CA ALA A 191 0.47 11.38 9.92
C ALA A 191 1.12 12.32 8.89
N ILE A 192 1.24 13.61 9.19
CA ILE A 192 2.00 14.56 8.36
C ILE A 192 3.48 14.42 8.72
N CYS A 193 4.32 14.19 7.72
CA CYS A 193 5.77 14.01 7.85
C CYS A 193 6.54 14.93 6.93
N HIS A 194 7.63 15.52 7.46
CA HIS A 194 8.54 16.40 6.71
C HIS A 194 10.02 15.94 6.78
N ASN A 195 10.32 14.93 7.58
CA ASN A 195 11.69 14.45 7.78
C ASN A 195 11.74 12.96 8.15
N ARG A 196 12.97 12.43 8.21
CA ARG A 196 13.22 11.01 8.49
C ARG A 196 12.71 10.56 9.86
N GLU A 197 12.86 11.40 10.90
CA GLU A 197 12.40 11.05 12.26
C GLU A 197 10.88 10.85 12.27
N GLN A 198 10.14 11.80 11.71
CA GLN A 198 8.68 11.74 11.58
C GLN A 198 8.23 10.55 10.71
N TRP A 199 8.97 10.26 9.63
CA TRP A 199 8.74 9.08 8.80
C TRP A 199 8.78 7.78 9.59
N LEU A 200 9.81 7.61 10.44
CA LEU A 200 9.95 6.42 11.28
C LEU A 200 8.85 6.31 12.34
N GLN A 201 8.44 7.44 12.93
CA GLN A 201 7.34 7.50 13.90
C GLN A 201 5.98 7.14 13.28
N ALA A 202 5.77 7.50 12.01
CA ALA A 202 4.49 7.38 11.33
C ALA A 202 4.16 5.97 10.81
N GLN A 203 5.05 4.98 10.95
CA GLN A 203 4.85 3.63 10.39
C GLN A 203 3.69 2.84 11.03
N THR A 204 3.05 3.36 12.06
CA THR A 204 1.84 2.79 12.69
C THR A 204 0.55 3.57 12.36
N ALA A 205 0.65 4.66 11.61
CA ALA A 205 -0.50 5.42 11.13
C ALA A 205 -1.27 4.65 10.05
N ALA A 206 -2.47 5.12 9.68
CA ALA A 206 -3.21 4.58 8.55
C ALA A 206 -2.58 4.98 7.21
N ALA A 207 -2.01 6.20 7.12
CA ALA A 207 -1.28 6.70 5.97
C ALA A 207 -0.31 7.82 6.40
N ILE A 208 0.66 8.12 5.54
CA ILE A 208 1.54 9.29 5.69
C ILE A 208 1.15 10.32 4.63
N ILE A 209 0.95 11.56 5.07
CA ILE A 209 0.89 12.74 4.19
C ILE A 209 2.29 13.32 4.11
N TRP A 210 2.82 13.43 2.90
CA TRP A 210 4.12 14.05 2.64
C TRP A 210 3.92 15.33 1.84
N PRO A 211 3.99 16.52 2.47
CA PRO A 211 3.91 17.78 1.76
C PRO A 211 5.15 18.00 0.87
N VAL A 212 4.91 18.45 -0.35
CA VAL A 212 5.94 18.78 -1.33
C VAL A 212 5.79 20.24 -1.70
N SER A 213 6.78 21.04 -1.32
CA SER A 213 6.90 22.46 -1.63
C SER A 213 8.19 22.82 -2.37
N SER A 214 9.13 21.88 -2.45
CA SER A 214 10.44 22.09 -3.06
C SER A 214 10.99 20.81 -3.69
N ASN A 215 12.05 20.93 -4.47
CA ASN A 215 12.78 19.78 -5.00
C ASN A 215 13.48 18.98 -3.89
N GLU A 216 13.88 19.63 -2.80
CA GLU A 216 14.48 19.01 -1.62
C GLU A 216 13.50 18.04 -0.96
N ASP A 217 12.22 18.41 -0.85
CA ASP A 217 11.16 17.53 -0.31
C ASP A 217 11.00 16.27 -1.16
N ILE A 218 11.09 16.41 -2.49
CA ILE A 218 11.06 15.27 -3.42
C ILE A 218 12.26 14.37 -3.19
N GLN A 219 13.47 14.92 -3.19
CA GLN A 219 14.71 14.14 -3.02
C GLN A 219 14.77 13.42 -1.68
N LEU A 220 14.31 14.06 -0.62
CA LEU A 220 14.23 13.46 0.70
C LEU A 220 13.23 12.28 0.69
N LEU A 221 12.03 12.46 0.12
CA LEU A 221 11.04 11.39 0.01
C LEU A 221 11.60 10.20 -0.78
N LEU A 222 12.22 10.44 -1.93
CA LEU A 222 12.81 9.38 -2.76
C LEU A 222 13.92 8.62 -2.00
N THR A 223 14.75 9.33 -1.25
CA THR A 223 15.78 8.72 -0.40
C THR A 223 15.16 7.83 0.68
N LEU A 224 14.09 8.30 1.32
CA LEU A 224 13.39 7.54 2.37
C LEU A 224 12.71 6.28 1.79
N LEU A 225 12.05 6.40 0.64
CA LEU A 225 11.43 5.26 -0.03
C LEU A 225 12.45 4.16 -0.40
N GLN A 226 13.67 4.55 -0.78
CA GLN A 226 14.75 3.61 -1.11
C GLN A 226 15.37 2.98 0.14
N GLN A 227 15.67 3.78 1.17
CA GLN A 227 16.41 3.33 2.35
C GLN A 227 15.51 2.71 3.43
N HIS A 228 14.27 3.17 3.52
CA HIS A 228 13.29 2.79 4.51
C HIS A 228 11.91 2.60 3.86
N PRO A 229 11.70 1.52 3.08
CA PRO A 229 10.42 1.27 2.45
C PRO A 229 9.27 1.35 3.46
N SER A 230 8.17 2.00 3.08
CA SER A 230 7.07 2.26 4.00
C SER A 230 6.21 1.02 4.26
N GLY A 231 5.80 0.88 5.51
CA GLY A 231 4.78 -0.09 5.93
C GLY A 231 3.35 0.43 5.78
N VAL A 232 3.17 1.70 5.41
CA VAL A 232 1.86 2.37 5.28
C VAL A 232 1.81 3.22 4.00
N PRO A 233 0.61 3.47 3.43
CA PRO A 233 0.46 4.26 2.22
C PRO A 233 1.04 5.68 2.36
N ILE A 234 1.72 6.14 1.32
CA ILE A 234 2.25 7.50 1.23
C ILE A 234 1.36 8.30 0.30
N ILE A 235 0.87 9.42 0.77
CA ILE A 235 0.08 10.38 -0.01
C ILE A 235 0.90 11.66 -0.12
N VAL A 236 1.28 12.03 -1.33
CA VAL A 236 1.99 13.29 -1.58
C VAL A 236 0.99 14.44 -1.62
N LEU A 237 1.21 15.47 -0.80
CA LEU A 237 0.45 16.71 -0.84
C LEU A 237 1.21 17.74 -1.70
N LEU A 238 0.67 18.04 -2.88
CA LEU A 238 1.20 19.04 -3.79
C LEU A 238 0.64 20.41 -3.43
N GLN A 239 1.48 21.27 -2.85
CA GLN A 239 1.09 22.60 -2.43
C GLN A 239 0.99 23.57 -3.62
N LYS A 240 -0.11 24.32 -3.68
CA LYS A 240 -0.44 25.23 -4.80
C LYS A 240 0.59 26.35 -5.03
N SER A 241 1.20 26.83 -3.94
CA SER A 241 2.13 27.98 -3.95
C SER A 241 3.54 27.65 -4.42
N SER A 242 3.91 26.38 -4.57
CA SER A 242 5.31 25.96 -4.72
C SER A 242 5.43 24.67 -5.53
N GLN A 243 4.72 24.58 -6.66
CA GLN A 243 4.83 23.36 -7.48
C GLN A 243 6.24 23.25 -8.10
N PRO A 244 6.94 22.12 -7.87
CA PRO A 244 8.18 21.83 -8.56
C PRO A 244 7.99 21.87 -10.08
N THR A 245 8.99 22.32 -10.80
CA THR A 245 8.96 22.47 -12.27
C THR A 245 8.78 21.14 -13.02
N ALA A 246 9.14 20.02 -12.39
CA ALA A 246 8.90 18.68 -12.93
C ALA A 246 8.47 17.77 -11.78
N GLN A 247 7.33 17.13 -11.94
CA GLN A 247 6.85 16.12 -11.00
C GLN A 247 7.22 14.73 -11.52
N PRO A 248 7.76 13.85 -10.65
CA PRO A 248 8.02 12.47 -11.03
C PRO A 248 6.70 11.69 -11.18
N ASP A 249 6.77 10.53 -11.81
CA ASP A 249 5.68 9.57 -11.73
C ASP A 249 5.65 8.96 -10.32
N TRP A 250 4.87 9.57 -9.45
CA TRP A 250 4.77 9.21 -8.04
C TRP A 250 4.41 7.73 -7.81
N ILE A 251 3.53 7.21 -8.67
CA ILE A 251 3.04 5.83 -8.55
C ILE A 251 4.15 4.81 -8.78
N THR A 252 4.98 5.03 -9.81
CA THR A 252 6.11 4.14 -10.11
C THR A 252 7.21 4.18 -9.05
N LEU A 253 7.25 5.26 -8.26
CA LEU A 253 8.20 5.45 -7.16
C LEU A 253 7.71 4.90 -5.81
N GLY A 254 6.50 4.34 -5.76
CA GLY A 254 5.96 3.71 -4.54
C GLY A 254 4.98 4.57 -3.75
N VAL A 255 4.69 5.79 -4.20
CA VAL A 255 3.66 6.66 -3.60
C VAL A 255 2.28 6.07 -3.89
N HIS A 256 1.39 6.07 -2.90
CA HIS A 256 0.05 5.52 -3.05
C HIS A 256 -0.87 6.45 -3.84
N GLY A 257 -0.85 7.72 -3.55
CA GLY A 257 -1.74 8.69 -4.16
C GLY A 257 -1.29 10.14 -3.95
N ILE A 258 -2.08 11.06 -4.49
CA ILE A 258 -1.78 12.50 -4.51
C ILE A 258 -2.95 13.28 -3.94
N ILE A 259 -2.65 14.26 -3.09
CA ILE A 259 -3.55 15.35 -2.71
C ILE A 259 -3.17 16.57 -3.55
N GLN A 260 -4.14 17.08 -4.29
CA GLN A 260 -4.01 18.38 -4.94
C GLN A 260 -4.62 19.47 -4.06
N GLU A 261 -3.81 20.42 -3.63
CA GLU A 261 -4.28 21.56 -2.85
C GLU A 261 -5.23 22.43 -3.67
N GLN A 262 -6.39 22.74 -3.09
CA GLN A 262 -7.42 23.59 -3.67
C GLN A 262 -7.40 24.99 -3.06
#